data_a815bbd9e12fa40a4216556d4173ddd6
#
_entry.id   a815bbd9e12fa40a4216556d4173ddd6
#
_cell.length_a   1.000
_cell.length_b   1.000
_cell.length_c   1.000
_cell.angle_alpha   90.00
_cell.angle_beta   90.00
_cell.angle_gamma   90.00
#
_symmetry.space_group_name_H-M   'P 1'
#
loop_
_entity.id
_entity.type
_entity.pdbx_description
1 polymer ?
#
loop_
_entity_poly.entity_id
_entity_poly.type
_entity_poly.pdbx_seq_one_letter_code
_entity_poly.pdbx_strand_id
1 'polypeptide(L)'
;MFGSRNFGIEDVEECFMKKGYKYTYIDDTSYRDRVNRQIDAKFADSIEKGIEGEKYDCVFTFNYSPVISNNCKKINIPYISFVYDNPQIQLYSYTVINSCNYIFIFDKAQYMELKNGGINTVFYAPLAVNIDRMNRMLGTNGSCNDRYKSDVSFVGSMYNEKHNLFQRLEGVSEYTKGYLDAIIQAQRQVYGLFFLEDLLKDRILDDMLKNYPVEVNTDGVESVEYIYANYFLARELATEERYDIMKKLGTEFGKDYLINLYTPNGSLKIDGVMNKGPIDYYNEMPYVFNNSRINLNITLRSIKSGIPLRACLLYTSPSPRDS
;
A
#
# COMPACT_ATOMS: atom_id res chain seq x y z
N MET A 1 14.66 -2.62 -13.90
CA MET A 1 13.63 -2.23 -12.91
C MET A 1 13.75 -0.75 -12.63
N PHE A 2 12.65 -0.04 -12.46
CA PHE A 2 12.63 1.41 -12.27
C PHE A 2 11.81 1.76 -11.01
N GLY A 3 12.29 2.65 -10.15
CA GLY A 3 11.59 3.09 -8.94
C GLY A 3 12.51 3.37 -7.76
N SER A 4 11.93 3.64 -6.59
CA SER A 4 12.66 3.70 -5.32
C SER A 4 12.77 2.31 -4.68
N ARG A 5 13.83 2.05 -3.93
CA ARG A 5 13.95 0.79 -3.18
C ARG A 5 12.88 0.73 -2.08
N ASN A 6 11.85 -0.06 -2.37
CA ASN A 6 10.66 -0.25 -1.53
C ASN A 6 10.43 -1.74 -1.28
N PHE A 7 9.35 -2.04 -0.56
CA PHE A 7 8.89 -3.41 -0.31
C PHE A 7 8.88 -4.26 -1.58
N GLY A 8 9.40 -5.49 -1.47
CA GLY A 8 9.35 -6.47 -2.53
C GLY A 8 10.45 -6.36 -3.60
N ILE A 9 11.21 -5.27 -3.70
CA ILE A 9 12.29 -5.13 -4.70
C ILE A 9 13.32 -6.24 -4.55
N GLU A 10 13.84 -6.49 -3.34
CA GLU A 10 14.84 -7.51 -3.09
C GLU A 10 14.31 -8.93 -3.38
N ASP A 11 13.02 -9.16 -3.12
CA ASP A 11 12.36 -10.42 -3.43
C ASP A 11 12.26 -10.65 -4.95
N VAL A 12 12.00 -9.58 -5.73
CA VAL A 12 12.00 -9.65 -7.21
C VAL A 12 13.41 -9.82 -7.75
N GLU A 13 14.38 -9.09 -7.20
CA GLU A 13 15.80 -9.23 -7.57
C GLU A 13 16.31 -10.67 -7.36
N GLU A 14 15.98 -11.26 -6.20
CA GLU A 14 16.30 -12.66 -5.93
C GLU A 14 15.63 -13.61 -6.94
N CYS A 15 14.38 -13.36 -7.29
CA CYS A 15 13.67 -14.14 -8.30
C CYS A 15 14.33 -14.03 -9.68
N PHE A 16 14.73 -12.83 -10.10
CA PHE A 16 15.42 -12.62 -11.36
C PHE A 16 16.76 -13.32 -11.40
N MET A 17 17.56 -13.22 -10.34
CA MET A 17 18.84 -13.94 -10.23
C MET A 17 18.64 -15.46 -10.32
N LYS A 18 17.66 -16.02 -9.62
CA LYS A 18 17.36 -17.46 -9.67
C LYS A 18 16.91 -17.93 -11.05
N LYS A 19 16.26 -17.07 -11.82
CA LYS A 19 15.80 -17.35 -13.18
C LYS A 19 16.86 -17.05 -14.24
N GLY A 20 18.00 -16.48 -13.86
CA GLY A 20 19.06 -16.08 -14.79
C GLY A 20 18.71 -14.84 -15.61
N TYR A 21 17.74 -14.03 -15.18
CA TYR A 21 17.40 -12.78 -15.85
C TYR A 21 18.42 -11.70 -15.48
N LYS A 22 18.92 -11.00 -16.49
CA LYS A 22 19.74 -9.81 -16.31
C LYS A 22 18.83 -8.62 -16.07
N TYR A 23 19.20 -7.74 -15.14
CA TYR A 23 18.42 -6.53 -14.86
C TYR A 23 19.33 -5.36 -14.46
N THR A 24 18.87 -4.16 -14.76
CA THR A 24 19.40 -2.91 -14.22
C THR A 24 18.36 -2.28 -13.31
N TYR A 25 18.78 -1.84 -12.14
CA TYR A 25 17.94 -1.08 -11.23
C TYR A 25 18.21 0.40 -11.37
N ILE A 26 17.16 1.18 -11.65
CA ILE A 26 17.23 2.64 -11.77
C ILE A 26 16.48 3.23 -10.58
N ASP A 27 17.22 3.79 -9.62
CA ASP A 27 16.67 4.44 -8.44
C ASP A 27 16.29 5.89 -8.78
N ASP A 28 14.99 6.11 -8.91
CA ASP A 28 14.43 7.44 -9.17
C ASP A 28 13.03 7.54 -8.56
N THR A 29 12.84 8.50 -7.65
CA THR A 29 11.56 8.73 -6.97
C THR A 29 10.57 9.53 -7.81
N SER A 30 11.05 10.26 -8.81
CA SER A 30 10.23 11.12 -9.67
C SER A 30 9.34 10.33 -10.66
N TYR A 31 9.51 8.99 -10.72
CA TYR A 31 8.58 8.11 -11.47
C TYR A 31 7.13 8.16 -10.95
N ARG A 32 6.93 8.71 -9.76
CA ARG A 32 5.59 8.91 -9.15
C ARG A 32 4.83 10.07 -9.78
N ASP A 33 5.54 10.97 -10.47
CA ASP A 33 4.93 12.08 -11.19
C ASP A 33 4.14 11.58 -12.40
N ARG A 34 3.12 12.29 -12.82
CA ARG A 34 2.38 11.96 -14.03
C ARG A 34 3.06 12.49 -15.29
N VAL A 35 3.72 13.63 -15.18
CA VAL A 35 4.50 14.26 -16.24
C VAL A 35 5.82 14.75 -15.65
N ASN A 36 6.94 14.28 -16.19
CA ASN A 36 8.26 14.73 -15.74
C ASN A 36 9.26 14.66 -16.91
N ARG A 37 9.64 15.83 -17.44
CA ARG A 37 10.57 15.92 -18.60
C ARG A 37 11.98 15.46 -18.25
N GLN A 38 12.40 15.53 -17.00
CA GLN A 38 13.73 15.04 -16.59
C GLN A 38 13.79 13.52 -16.60
N ILE A 39 12.69 12.85 -16.19
CA ILE A 39 12.57 11.41 -16.34
C ILE A 39 12.59 11.03 -17.82
N ASP A 40 11.87 11.76 -18.68
CA ASP A 40 11.80 11.45 -20.11
C ASP A 40 13.21 11.36 -20.72
N ALA A 41 14.08 12.31 -20.40
CA ALA A 41 15.47 12.29 -20.87
C ALA A 41 16.30 11.15 -20.28
N LYS A 42 16.24 10.97 -18.97
CA LYS A 42 16.95 9.89 -18.25
C LYS A 42 16.48 8.50 -18.70
N PHE A 43 15.18 8.36 -18.95
CA PHE A 43 14.59 7.09 -19.34
C PHE A 43 15.14 6.65 -20.69
N ALA A 44 15.09 7.53 -21.70
CA ALA A 44 15.59 7.22 -23.03
C ALA A 44 17.08 6.81 -22.96
N ASP A 45 17.92 7.62 -22.30
CA ASP A 45 19.35 7.36 -22.14
C ASP A 45 19.65 6.02 -21.43
N SER A 46 18.87 5.71 -20.37
CA SER A 46 19.06 4.48 -19.62
C SER A 46 18.63 3.23 -20.39
N ILE A 47 17.57 3.32 -21.19
CA ILE A 47 17.07 2.18 -21.97
C ILE A 47 17.91 1.94 -23.23
N GLU A 48 18.37 3.00 -23.90
CA GLU A 48 19.24 2.89 -25.09
C GLU A 48 20.58 2.25 -24.78
N LYS A 49 21.15 2.49 -23.59
CA LYS A 49 22.40 1.87 -23.17
C LYS A 49 22.32 0.34 -23.04
N GLY A 50 21.12 -0.17 -22.77
CA GLY A 50 20.93 -1.61 -22.55
C GLY A 50 21.74 -2.17 -21.39
N ILE A 51 21.96 -3.49 -21.39
CA ILE A 51 22.83 -4.19 -20.46
C ILE A 51 23.81 -5.03 -21.27
N GLU A 52 25.12 -4.82 -21.09
CA GLU A 52 26.18 -5.54 -21.81
C GLU A 52 26.02 -5.50 -23.35
N GLY A 53 25.42 -4.41 -23.90
CA GLY A 53 25.17 -4.24 -25.33
C GLY A 53 23.88 -4.92 -25.83
N GLU A 54 23.13 -5.58 -24.97
CA GLU A 54 21.81 -6.16 -25.29
C GLU A 54 20.68 -5.19 -24.91
N LYS A 55 19.62 -5.15 -25.72
CA LYS A 55 18.43 -4.35 -25.42
C LYS A 55 17.60 -4.97 -24.31
N TYR A 56 16.92 -4.14 -23.55
CA TYR A 56 15.96 -4.63 -22.56
C TYR A 56 14.69 -5.18 -23.23
N ASP A 57 14.18 -6.29 -22.70
CA ASP A 57 12.93 -6.90 -23.14
C ASP A 57 11.70 -6.18 -22.56
N CYS A 58 11.81 -5.63 -21.37
CA CYS A 58 10.72 -4.92 -20.71
C CYS A 58 11.23 -3.96 -19.63
N VAL A 59 10.33 -3.07 -19.19
CA VAL A 59 10.50 -2.24 -17.99
C VAL A 59 9.57 -2.75 -16.89
N PHE A 60 10.05 -2.82 -15.66
CA PHE A 60 9.27 -3.25 -14.50
C PHE A 60 9.23 -2.16 -13.43
N THR A 61 8.05 -1.95 -12.83
CA THR A 61 7.89 -1.12 -11.63
C THR A 61 6.95 -1.78 -10.62
N PHE A 62 7.19 -1.52 -9.32
CA PHE A 62 6.11 -1.59 -8.36
C PHE A 62 5.27 -0.33 -8.45
N ASN A 63 3.96 -0.50 -8.36
CA ASN A 63 2.95 0.51 -8.63
C ASN A 63 3.01 1.07 -10.08
N TYR A 64 1.88 1.51 -10.55
CA TYR A 64 1.75 2.04 -11.90
C TYR A 64 2.30 3.47 -11.99
N SER A 65 3.02 3.75 -13.07
CA SER A 65 3.57 5.07 -13.37
C SER A 65 3.15 5.55 -14.76
N PRO A 66 2.33 6.61 -14.87
CA PRO A 66 1.96 7.22 -16.14
C PRO A 66 3.15 7.68 -16.97
N VAL A 67 4.17 8.28 -16.31
CA VAL A 67 5.40 8.73 -16.96
C VAL A 67 6.15 7.57 -17.61
N ILE A 68 6.33 6.47 -16.89
CA ILE A 68 7.02 5.29 -17.41
C ILE A 68 6.21 4.66 -18.54
N SER A 69 4.88 4.55 -18.38
CA SER A 69 3.99 4.05 -19.44
C SER A 69 4.14 4.83 -20.75
N ASN A 70 4.11 6.17 -20.66
CA ASN A 70 4.27 7.02 -21.85
C ASN A 70 5.63 6.86 -22.51
N ASN A 71 6.69 6.73 -21.72
CA ASN A 71 8.03 6.53 -22.25
C ASN A 71 8.19 5.15 -22.90
N CYS A 72 7.67 4.11 -22.27
CA CYS A 72 7.65 2.76 -22.83
C CYS A 72 6.88 2.71 -24.16
N LYS A 73 5.75 3.41 -24.24
CA LYS A 73 4.98 3.54 -25.49
C LYS A 73 5.78 4.20 -26.61
N LYS A 74 6.53 5.29 -26.32
CA LYS A 74 7.35 6.01 -27.30
C LYS A 74 8.40 5.11 -27.96
N ILE A 75 9.03 4.23 -27.20
CA ILE A 75 10.09 3.35 -27.68
C ILE A 75 9.61 1.92 -27.96
N ASN A 76 8.31 1.67 -27.84
CA ASN A 76 7.65 0.39 -28.08
C ASN A 76 8.25 -0.77 -27.28
N ILE A 77 8.49 -0.57 -25.98
CA ILE A 77 8.95 -1.60 -25.06
C ILE A 77 7.82 -2.00 -24.09
N PRO A 78 7.63 -3.31 -23.78
CA PRO A 78 6.66 -3.74 -22.78
C PRO A 78 6.90 -3.11 -21.41
N TYR A 79 5.84 -2.66 -20.75
CA TYR A 79 5.85 -2.11 -19.42
C TYR A 79 5.04 -2.99 -18.47
N ILE A 80 5.70 -3.61 -17.52
CA ILE A 80 5.12 -4.48 -16.50
C ILE A 80 5.04 -3.68 -15.20
N SER A 81 3.84 -3.50 -14.67
CA SER A 81 3.60 -2.86 -13.40
C SER A 81 2.90 -3.81 -12.45
N PHE A 82 3.44 -4.01 -11.26
CA PHE A 82 2.80 -4.76 -10.19
C PHE A 82 2.29 -3.78 -9.13
N VAL A 83 0.98 -3.58 -9.11
CA VAL A 83 0.31 -2.62 -8.21
C VAL A 83 0.26 -3.24 -6.82
N TYR A 84 0.91 -2.58 -5.88
CA TYR A 84 1.10 -3.01 -4.50
C TYR A 84 0.26 -2.23 -3.51
N ASP A 85 0.02 -0.95 -3.85
CA ASP A 85 -0.76 -0.03 -3.04
C ASP A 85 -2.20 0.06 -3.53
N ASN A 86 -3.14 0.11 -2.61
CA ASN A 86 -4.52 0.47 -2.87
C ASN A 86 -5.00 1.40 -1.74
N PRO A 87 -5.47 2.60 -2.05
CA PRO A 87 -5.74 3.18 -3.38
C PRO A 87 -4.46 3.61 -4.12
N GLN A 88 -4.49 3.53 -5.46
CA GLN A 88 -3.46 4.06 -6.35
C GLN A 88 -4.09 4.94 -7.42
N ILE A 89 -4.04 6.27 -7.23
CA ILE A 89 -4.67 7.27 -8.10
C ILE A 89 -4.12 7.26 -9.53
N GLN A 90 -2.87 6.85 -9.73
CA GLN A 90 -2.23 6.78 -11.05
C GLN A 90 -2.94 5.81 -12.02
N LEU A 91 -3.68 4.83 -11.50
CA LEU A 91 -4.47 3.90 -12.33
C LEU A 91 -5.64 4.57 -13.06
N TYR A 92 -6.02 5.77 -12.65
CA TYR A 92 -7.08 6.56 -13.30
C TYR A 92 -6.55 7.51 -14.38
N SER A 93 -5.22 7.51 -14.66
CA SER A 93 -4.64 8.22 -15.79
C SER A 93 -5.04 7.59 -17.13
N TYR A 94 -5.27 8.41 -18.16
CA TYR A 94 -5.54 7.93 -19.53
C TYR A 94 -4.43 7.05 -20.09
N THR A 95 -3.21 7.14 -19.55
CA THR A 95 -2.09 6.31 -19.98
C THR A 95 -2.28 4.83 -19.67
N VAL A 96 -3.22 4.47 -18.80
CA VAL A 96 -3.51 3.07 -18.43
C VAL A 96 -3.87 2.21 -19.64
N ILE A 97 -4.46 2.82 -20.69
CA ILE A 97 -4.83 2.11 -21.93
C ILE A 97 -3.69 1.94 -22.93
N ASN A 98 -2.47 2.43 -22.65
CA ASN A 98 -1.34 2.27 -23.54
C ASN A 98 -1.06 0.78 -23.81
N SER A 99 -0.95 0.40 -25.07
CA SER A 99 -0.83 -1.01 -25.51
C SER A 99 0.44 -1.72 -25.03
N CYS A 100 1.45 -0.96 -24.58
CA CYS A 100 2.67 -1.51 -23.98
C CYS A 100 2.48 -1.98 -22.53
N ASN A 101 1.36 -1.64 -21.87
CA ASN A 101 1.15 -1.90 -20.46
C ASN A 101 0.68 -3.33 -20.15
N TYR A 102 1.25 -3.91 -19.09
CA TYR A 102 0.82 -5.12 -18.42
C TYR A 102 0.72 -4.80 -16.93
N ILE A 103 -0.48 -4.39 -16.46
CA ILE A 103 -0.71 -3.86 -15.11
C ILE A 103 -1.37 -4.94 -14.26
N PHE A 104 -0.64 -5.49 -13.30
CA PHE A 104 -1.13 -6.51 -12.39
C PHE A 104 -1.67 -5.86 -11.11
N ILE A 105 -2.93 -6.16 -10.79
CA ILE A 105 -3.67 -5.55 -9.65
C ILE A 105 -4.07 -6.64 -8.68
N PHE A 106 -3.77 -6.46 -7.40
CA PHE A 106 -4.06 -7.46 -6.37
C PHE A 106 -5.48 -7.38 -5.80
N ASP A 107 -6.12 -6.21 -5.84
CA ASP A 107 -7.50 -6.05 -5.42
C ASP A 107 -8.43 -6.43 -6.57
N LYS A 108 -9.14 -7.57 -6.41
CA LYS A 108 -10.02 -8.10 -7.44
C LYS A 108 -11.17 -7.14 -7.77
N ALA A 109 -11.69 -6.40 -6.78
CA ALA A 109 -12.75 -5.44 -7.01
C ALA A 109 -12.26 -4.27 -7.89
N GLN A 110 -11.07 -3.73 -7.62
CA GLN A 110 -10.45 -2.68 -8.44
C GLN A 110 -10.12 -3.19 -9.85
N TYR A 111 -9.58 -4.42 -9.96
CA TYR A 111 -9.35 -5.05 -11.25
C TYR A 111 -10.65 -5.15 -12.06
N MET A 112 -11.75 -5.62 -11.45
CA MET A 112 -13.05 -5.76 -12.12
C MET A 112 -13.65 -4.41 -12.52
N GLU A 113 -13.50 -3.39 -11.68
CA GLU A 113 -13.91 -2.02 -11.98
C GLU A 113 -13.24 -1.52 -13.27
N LEU A 114 -11.91 -1.57 -13.33
CA LEU A 114 -11.16 -1.14 -14.51
C LEU A 114 -11.44 -2.01 -15.75
N LYS A 115 -11.53 -3.32 -15.56
CA LYS A 115 -11.79 -4.27 -16.66
C LYS A 115 -13.18 -4.07 -17.27
N ASN A 116 -14.20 -3.87 -16.43
CA ASN A 116 -15.57 -3.59 -16.87
C ASN A 116 -15.68 -2.19 -17.50
N GLY A 117 -14.82 -1.24 -17.09
CA GLY A 117 -14.65 0.06 -17.75
C GLY A 117 -13.94 0.00 -19.10
N GLY A 118 -13.61 -1.21 -19.61
CA GLY A 118 -13.01 -1.41 -20.92
C GLY A 118 -11.47 -1.37 -20.95
N ILE A 119 -10.81 -1.32 -19.80
CA ILE A 119 -9.34 -1.30 -19.70
C ILE A 119 -8.79 -2.72 -19.90
N ASN A 120 -8.18 -2.98 -21.05
CA ASN A 120 -7.69 -4.32 -21.41
C ASN A 120 -6.25 -4.61 -20.96
N THR A 121 -5.53 -3.61 -20.51
CA THR A 121 -4.12 -3.67 -20.07
C THR A 121 -3.97 -4.08 -18.61
N VAL A 122 -5.08 -4.29 -17.87
CA VAL A 122 -5.09 -4.74 -16.48
C VAL A 122 -5.30 -6.24 -16.37
N PHE A 123 -4.62 -6.86 -15.41
CA PHE A 123 -4.66 -8.27 -15.09
C PHE A 123 -4.80 -8.45 -13.58
N TYR A 124 -5.53 -9.46 -13.15
CA TYR A 124 -5.62 -9.80 -11.73
C TYR A 124 -4.43 -10.68 -11.33
N ALA A 125 -3.71 -10.26 -10.29
CA ALA A 125 -2.68 -11.08 -9.65
C ALA A 125 -2.62 -10.75 -8.16
N PRO A 126 -2.85 -11.73 -7.26
CA PRO A 126 -2.74 -11.52 -5.82
C PRO A 126 -1.30 -11.17 -5.44
N LEU A 127 -1.13 -10.50 -4.30
CA LEU A 127 0.18 -10.28 -3.73
C LEU A 127 0.84 -11.61 -3.35
N ALA A 128 2.15 -11.65 -3.45
CA ALA A 128 2.95 -12.83 -3.15
C ALA A 128 4.09 -12.48 -2.18
N VAL A 129 4.64 -13.49 -1.53
CA VAL A 129 5.79 -13.38 -0.64
C VAL A 129 6.89 -14.35 -1.09
N ASN A 130 8.12 -14.00 -0.80
CA ASN A 130 9.27 -14.86 -1.05
C ASN A 130 9.40 -15.92 0.06
N ILE A 131 8.80 -17.09 -0.19
CA ILE A 131 8.79 -18.21 0.74
C ILE A 131 10.22 -18.70 1.04
N ASP A 132 11.11 -18.70 0.03
CA ASP A 132 12.49 -19.14 0.23
C ASP A 132 13.26 -18.23 1.20
N ARG A 133 13.03 -16.90 1.10
CA ARG A 133 13.59 -15.96 2.07
C ARG A 133 13.05 -16.22 3.47
N MET A 134 11.74 -16.40 3.60
CA MET A 134 11.10 -16.70 4.88
C MET A 134 11.69 -17.97 5.51
N ASN A 135 11.81 -19.05 4.73
CA ASN A 135 12.37 -20.30 5.21
C ASN A 135 13.85 -20.17 5.63
N ARG A 136 14.64 -19.38 4.90
CA ARG A 136 16.04 -19.12 5.29
C ARG A 136 16.14 -18.34 6.59
N MET A 137 15.27 -17.37 6.81
CA MET A 137 15.28 -16.53 8.03
C MET A 137 14.79 -17.28 9.25
N LEU A 138 13.69 -18.01 9.12
CA LEU A 138 13.02 -18.63 10.26
C LEU A 138 13.52 -20.05 10.54
N GLY A 139 14.16 -20.71 9.55
CA GLY A 139 14.59 -22.10 9.64
C GLY A 139 13.40 -23.07 9.70
N THR A 140 13.70 -24.36 9.78
CA THR A 140 12.67 -25.43 9.82
C THR A 140 11.92 -25.49 11.17
N ASN A 141 12.49 -24.94 12.25
CA ASN A 141 11.92 -25.01 13.59
C ASN A 141 11.45 -23.64 14.13
N GLY A 142 11.39 -22.62 13.28
CA GLY A 142 11.14 -21.24 13.70
C GLY A 142 12.26 -20.70 14.61
N SER A 143 12.70 -19.48 14.38
CA SER A 143 13.67 -18.83 15.26
C SER A 143 12.96 -18.22 16.47
N CYS A 144 13.07 -18.86 17.64
CA CYS A 144 12.59 -18.24 18.88
C CYS A 144 13.52 -17.07 19.22
N ASN A 145 12.96 -15.86 19.23
CA ASN A 145 13.66 -14.64 19.57
C ASN A 145 12.83 -13.84 20.59
N ASP A 146 13.25 -13.88 21.84
CA ASP A 146 12.55 -13.22 22.95
C ASP A 146 12.34 -11.70 22.72
N ARG A 147 13.17 -11.06 21.93
CA ARG A 147 12.99 -9.65 21.53
C ARG A 147 11.63 -9.40 20.86
N TYR A 148 11.16 -10.36 20.05
CA TYR A 148 9.92 -10.25 19.27
C TYR A 148 8.75 -11.02 19.86
N LYS A 149 8.92 -11.67 21.01
CA LYS A 149 7.88 -12.43 21.66
C LYS A 149 6.68 -11.54 22.00
N SER A 150 5.49 -12.01 21.67
CA SER A 150 4.22 -11.34 21.94
C SER A 150 3.09 -12.35 22.11
N ASP A 151 2.13 -12.05 22.95
CA ASP A 151 0.84 -12.78 22.93
C ASP A 151 -0.02 -12.25 21.79
N VAL A 152 -0.09 -10.92 21.64
CA VAL A 152 -0.77 -10.27 20.54
C VAL A 152 0.17 -9.23 19.91
N SER A 153 0.27 -9.19 18.59
CA SER A 153 1.02 -8.15 17.88
C SER A 153 0.20 -7.48 16.78
N PHE A 154 0.47 -6.20 16.57
CA PHE A 154 0.07 -5.47 15.38
C PHE A 154 1.29 -4.80 14.75
N VAL A 155 1.51 -5.04 13.46
CA VAL A 155 2.57 -4.39 12.67
C VAL A 155 1.93 -3.55 11.59
N GLY A 156 2.16 -2.23 11.63
CA GLY A 156 1.67 -1.31 10.61
C GLY A 156 1.54 0.12 11.07
N SER A 157 1.37 1.05 10.11
CA SER A 157 1.06 2.44 10.41
C SER A 157 -0.22 2.54 11.24
N MET A 158 -0.27 3.51 12.14
CA MET A 158 -1.52 3.90 12.81
C MET A 158 -2.23 5.03 12.06
N TYR A 159 -1.66 5.52 10.94
CA TYR A 159 -2.10 6.66 10.13
C TYR A 159 -2.24 7.98 10.91
N ASN A 160 -1.64 8.04 12.10
CA ASN A 160 -1.59 9.24 12.95
C ASN A 160 -0.22 9.94 12.89
N GLU A 161 0.58 9.63 11.88
CA GLU A 161 1.84 10.30 11.61
C GLU A 161 1.59 11.75 11.12
N LYS A 162 2.62 12.59 11.16
CA LYS A 162 2.58 14.02 10.80
C LYS A 162 1.99 14.37 9.43
N HIS A 163 1.75 13.36 8.59
CA HIS A 163 1.18 13.50 7.24
C HIS A 163 -0.27 13.02 7.15
N ASN A 164 -0.99 12.92 8.28
CA ASN A 164 -2.42 12.64 8.24
C ASN A 164 -3.15 13.75 7.47
N LEU A 165 -3.63 13.41 6.27
CA LEU A 165 -4.30 14.38 5.40
C LEU A 165 -5.65 14.84 5.97
N PHE A 166 -6.33 14.01 6.76
CA PHE A 166 -7.61 14.36 7.37
C PHE A 166 -7.49 15.57 8.29
N GLN A 167 -6.40 15.70 9.05
CA GLN A 167 -6.16 16.86 9.90
C GLN A 167 -6.10 18.18 9.14
N ARG A 168 -5.83 18.16 7.83
CA ARG A 168 -5.84 19.36 6.98
C ARG A 168 -7.25 19.88 6.72
N LEU A 169 -8.28 19.12 7.08
CA LEU A 169 -9.70 19.54 7.01
C LEU A 169 -10.19 20.17 8.31
N GLU A 170 -9.32 20.51 9.26
CA GLU A 170 -9.72 21.13 10.54
C GLU A 170 -10.47 22.47 10.38
N GLY A 171 -10.25 23.17 9.27
CA GLY A 171 -10.90 24.45 8.95
C GLY A 171 -12.31 24.35 8.37
N VAL A 172 -12.84 23.17 8.08
CA VAL A 172 -14.22 23.02 7.55
C VAL A 172 -15.25 23.41 8.62
N SER A 173 -16.47 23.74 8.18
CA SER A 173 -17.56 24.12 9.08
C SER A 173 -17.93 23.01 10.06
N GLU A 174 -18.47 23.36 11.22
CA GLU A 174 -18.95 22.38 12.23
C GLU A 174 -20.01 21.43 11.65
N TYR A 175 -20.82 21.91 10.70
CA TYR A 175 -21.77 21.05 9.99
C TYR A 175 -21.03 19.96 9.16
N THR A 176 -20.00 20.35 8.43
CA THR A 176 -19.19 19.41 7.62
C THR A 176 -18.42 18.44 8.53
N LYS A 177 -17.82 18.91 9.62
CA LYS A 177 -17.17 18.03 10.61
C LYS A 177 -18.12 16.95 11.12
N GLY A 178 -19.30 17.37 11.62
CA GLY A 178 -20.30 16.43 12.12
C GLY A 178 -20.79 15.44 11.07
N TYR A 179 -20.91 15.90 9.81
CA TYR A 179 -21.26 15.02 8.70
C TYR A 179 -20.16 13.99 8.41
N LEU A 180 -18.89 14.43 8.31
CA LEU A 180 -17.76 13.55 8.05
C LEU A 180 -17.57 12.52 9.17
N ASP A 181 -17.71 12.94 10.43
CA ASP A 181 -17.68 12.02 11.57
C ASP A 181 -18.80 10.98 11.48
N ALA A 182 -20.03 11.41 11.14
CA ALA A 182 -21.15 10.50 11.02
C ALA A 182 -20.97 9.44 9.92
N ILE A 183 -20.48 9.83 8.73
CA ILE A 183 -20.23 8.86 7.65
C ILE A 183 -19.07 7.94 7.93
N ILE A 184 -18.02 8.41 8.61
CA ILE A 184 -16.91 7.57 9.06
C ILE A 184 -17.43 6.52 10.07
N GLN A 185 -18.21 6.93 11.07
CA GLN A 185 -18.80 6.01 12.05
C GLN A 185 -19.77 5.01 11.38
N ALA A 186 -20.54 5.43 10.38
CA ALA A 186 -21.39 4.54 9.60
C ALA A 186 -20.55 3.51 8.83
N GLN A 187 -19.46 3.94 8.17
CA GLN A 187 -18.57 3.05 7.44
C GLN A 187 -17.90 2.03 8.36
N ARG A 188 -17.59 2.37 9.60
CA ARG A 188 -17.04 1.43 10.61
C ARG A 188 -17.96 0.22 10.86
N GLN A 189 -19.27 0.40 10.75
CA GLN A 189 -20.25 -0.67 10.95
C GLN A 189 -20.48 -1.53 9.70
N VAL A 190 -20.02 -1.09 8.53
CA VAL A 190 -20.27 -1.77 7.26
C VAL A 190 -18.98 -2.36 6.69
N TYR A 191 -18.96 -3.69 6.54
CA TYR A 191 -17.88 -4.43 5.91
C TYR A 191 -18.27 -4.88 4.50
N GLY A 192 -17.29 -4.99 3.62
CA GLY A 192 -17.51 -5.47 2.25
C GLY A 192 -18.08 -4.43 1.26
N LEU A 193 -18.40 -3.23 1.75
CA LEU A 193 -18.79 -2.08 0.93
C LEU A 193 -18.06 -0.83 1.40
N PHE A 194 -17.44 -0.10 0.48
CA PHE A 194 -16.84 1.21 0.74
C PHE A 194 -17.69 2.28 0.04
N PHE A 195 -18.37 3.11 0.82
CA PHE A 195 -19.37 4.07 0.34
C PHE A 195 -19.03 5.53 0.65
N LEU A 196 -17.89 5.81 1.26
CA LEU A 196 -17.53 7.20 1.63
C LEU A 196 -17.47 8.13 0.42
N GLU A 197 -17.03 7.62 -0.73
CA GLU A 197 -16.98 8.39 -1.98
C GLU A 197 -18.39 8.83 -2.43
N ASP A 198 -19.36 7.94 -2.35
CA ASP A 198 -20.75 8.20 -2.77
C ASP A 198 -21.46 9.26 -1.93
N LEU A 199 -21.00 9.49 -0.69
CA LEU A 199 -21.58 10.41 0.27
C LEU A 199 -20.93 11.81 0.26
N LEU A 200 -19.83 12.01 -0.46
CA LEU A 200 -19.17 13.31 -0.60
C LEU A 200 -19.81 14.09 -1.74
N LYS A 201 -20.81 14.92 -1.44
CA LYS A 201 -21.58 15.66 -2.46
C LYS A 201 -21.84 17.09 -2.03
N ASP A 202 -22.11 17.94 -3.03
CA ASP A 202 -22.64 19.28 -2.90
C ASP A 202 -21.92 20.13 -1.82
N ARG A 203 -22.66 20.67 -0.90
CA ARG A 203 -22.17 21.56 0.14
C ARG A 203 -21.02 21.01 0.96
N ILE A 204 -20.98 19.69 1.21
CA ILE A 204 -19.91 19.06 1.97
C ILE A 204 -18.60 19.14 1.18
N LEU A 205 -18.67 18.74 -0.09
CA LEU A 205 -17.52 18.76 -0.98
C LEU A 205 -16.99 20.18 -1.22
N ASP A 206 -17.90 21.15 -1.42
CA ASP A 206 -17.58 22.56 -1.60
C ASP A 206 -16.83 23.11 -0.37
N ASP A 207 -17.27 22.77 0.84
CA ASP A 207 -16.63 23.21 2.08
C ASP A 207 -15.24 22.57 2.25
N MET A 208 -15.09 21.28 1.92
CA MET A 208 -13.79 20.60 1.93
C MET A 208 -12.82 21.23 0.93
N LEU A 209 -13.26 21.47 -0.32
CA LEU A 209 -12.46 22.11 -1.36
C LEU A 209 -12.03 23.53 -1.01
N LYS A 210 -12.90 24.28 -0.35
CA LYS A 210 -12.59 25.65 0.12
C LYS A 210 -11.49 25.65 1.18
N ASN A 211 -11.45 24.64 2.04
CA ASN A 211 -10.51 24.57 3.15
C ASN A 211 -9.19 23.92 2.77
N TYR A 212 -9.24 22.86 1.99
CA TYR A 212 -8.06 22.17 1.49
C TYR A 212 -8.29 21.72 0.06
N PRO A 213 -8.03 22.57 -0.95
CA PRO A 213 -8.24 22.23 -2.34
C PRO A 213 -7.36 21.04 -2.75
N VAL A 214 -7.95 20.09 -3.44
CA VAL A 214 -7.25 19.00 -4.11
C VAL A 214 -7.34 19.19 -5.60
N GLU A 215 -6.23 18.95 -6.30
CA GLU A 215 -6.16 19.06 -7.74
C GLU A 215 -6.44 17.68 -8.36
N VAL A 216 -7.38 17.64 -9.29
CA VAL A 216 -7.56 16.51 -10.19
C VAL A 216 -6.72 16.72 -11.44
N ASN A 217 -6.10 15.67 -11.93
CA ASN A 217 -5.27 15.79 -13.10
C ASN A 217 -6.11 15.76 -14.36
N THR A 218 -5.78 16.61 -15.32
CA THR A 218 -6.47 16.68 -16.62
C THR A 218 -6.16 15.49 -17.54
N ASP A 219 -5.21 14.65 -17.16
CA ASP A 219 -4.78 13.45 -17.88
C ASP A 219 -5.43 12.15 -17.36
N GLY A 220 -6.53 12.27 -16.60
CA GLY A 220 -7.19 11.13 -15.99
C GLY A 220 -8.69 11.35 -15.75
N VAL A 221 -9.30 10.38 -15.10
CA VAL A 221 -10.73 10.31 -14.76
C VAL A 221 -11.00 10.26 -13.25
N GLU A 222 -9.96 10.47 -12.44
CA GLU A 222 -10.15 10.55 -10.99
C GLU A 222 -11.05 11.72 -10.61
N SER A 223 -11.89 11.53 -9.59
CA SER A 223 -12.74 12.55 -9.03
C SER A 223 -12.17 13.15 -7.75
N VAL A 224 -12.63 14.33 -7.39
CA VAL A 224 -12.31 14.97 -6.11
C VAL A 224 -12.83 14.12 -4.95
N GLU A 225 -14.03 13.56 -5.09
CA GLU A 225 -14.65 12.63 -4.15
C GLU A 225 -13.78 11.42 -3.91
N TYR A 226 -13.24 10.82 -4.98
CA TYR A 226 -12.30 9.70 -4.87
C TYR A 226 -11.06 10.06 -4.03
N ILE A 227 -10.48 11.23 -4.27
CA ILE A 227 -9.29 11.67 -3.54
C ILE A 227 -9.61 11.84 -2.05
N TYR A 228 -10.66 12.59 -1.70
CA TYR A 228 -11.03 12.78 -0.30
C TYR A 228 -11.44 11.48 0.39
N ALA A 229 -12.26 10.64 -0.25
CA ALA A 229 -12.72 9.40 0.35
C ALA A 229 -11.55 8.45 0.64
N ASN A 230 -10.64 8.26 -0.32
CA ASN A 230 -9.60 7.24 -0.24
C ASN A 230 -8.32 7.71 0.48
N TYR A 231 -7.96 8.98 0.37
CA TYR A 231 -6.70 9.49 0.94
C TYR A 231 -6.89 10.27 2.24
N PHE A 232 -8.10 10.76 2.53
CA PHE A 232 -8.41 11.49 3.76
C PHE A 232 -9.28 10.63 4.69
N LEU A 233 -10.51 10.32 4.27
CA LEU A 233 -11.50 9.67 5.15
C LEU A 233 -11.16 8.21 5.44
N ALA A 234 -10.71 7.43 4.45
CA ALA A 234 -10.35 6.03 4.67
C ALA A 234 -9.14 5.88 5.62
N ARG A 235 -8.23 6.85 5.63
CA ARG A 235 -7.09 6.85 6.55
C ARG A 235 -7.51 7.22 7.95
N GLU A 236 -8.39 8.21 8.12
CA GLU A 236 -8.93 8.56 9.43
C GLU A 236 -9.73 7.40 10.01
N LEU A 237 -10.62 6.80 9.22
CA LEU A 237 -11.32 5.57 9.58
C LEU A 237 -10.36 4.49 10.09
N ALA A 238 -9.25 4.27 9.39
CA ALA A 238 -8.25 3.27 9.81
C ALA A 238 -7.50 3.70 11.07
N THR A 239 -7.26 5.01 11.28
CA THR A 239 -6.68 5.56 12.51
C THR A 239 -7.57 5.20 13.70
N GLU A 240 -8.86 5.53 13.62
CA GLU A 240 -9.83 5.25 14.68
C GLU A 240 -9.97 3.74 14.93
N GLU A 241 -10.15 2.93 13.89
CA GLU A 241 -10.30 1.47 14.05
C GLU A 241 -9.08 0.83 14.71
N ARG A 242 -7.89 1.18 14.27
CA ARG A 242 -6.64 0.63 14.81
C ARG A 242 -6.42 1.05 16.25
N TYR A 243 -6.66 2.34 16.54
CA TYR A 243 -6.53 2.86 17.88
C TYR A 243 -7.51 2.20 18.84
N ASP A 244 -8.79 2.11 18.49
CA ASP A 244 -9.85 1.55 19.34
C ASP A 244 -9.62 0.05 19.60
N ILE A 245 -9.23 -0.71 18.57
CA ILE A 245 -8.90 -2.14 18.74
C ILE A 245 -7.71 -2.31 19.70
N MET A 246 -6.63 -1.57 19.49
CA MET A 246 -5.45 -1.65 20.35
C MET A 246 -5.74 -1.20 21.76
N LYS A 247 -6.51 -0.11 21.94
CA LYS A 247 -6.95 0.39 23.25
C LYS A 247 -7.81 -0.63 23.99
N LYS A 248 -8.78 -1.23 23.30
CA LYS A 248 -9.64 -2.27 23.86
C LYS A 248 -8.84 -3.48 24.34
N LEU A 249 -7.93 -3.98 23.50
CA LEU A 249 -7.05 -5.08 23.85
C LEU A 249 -6.15 -4.73 25.05
N GLY A 250 -5.55 -3.55 25.06
CA GLY A 250 -4.71 -3.08 26.15
C GLY A 250 -5.48 -2.98 27.47
N THR A 251 -6.70 -2.42 27.44
CA THR A 251 -7.55 -2.26 28.61
C THR A 251 -8.01 -3.60 29.18
N GLU A 252 -8.46 -4.53 28.33
CA GLU A 252 -9.05 -5.80 28.75
C GLU A 252 -7.99 -6.86 29.09
N PHE A 253 -6.88 -6.88 28.35
CA PHE A 253 -5.91 -7.98 28.41
C PHE A 253 -4.48 -7.55 28.73
N GLY A 254 -4.15 -6.27 28.71
CA GLY A 254 -2.77 -5.79 28.85
C GLY A 254 -2.11 -6.05 30.21
N LYS A 255 -2.86 -6.49 31.24
CA LYS A 255 -2.31 -6.91 32.53
C LYS A 255 -1.80 -8.35 32.52
N ASP A 256 -2.42 -9.21 31.71
CA ASP A 256 -2.19 -10.65 31.72
C ASP A 256 -1.42 -11.13 30.49
N TYR A 257 -1.45 -10.34 29.39
CA TYR A 257 -0.86 -10.69 28.10
C TYR A 257 0.03 -9.58 27.56
N LEU A 258 1.10 -9.98 26.87
CA LEU A 258 2.03 -9.08 26.22
C LEU A 258 1.48 -8.64 24.85
N ILE A 259 0.99 -7.40 24.78
CA ILE A 259 0.43 -6.79 23.57
C ILE A 259 1.43 -5.81 23.00
N ASN A 260 1.99 -6.12 21.83
CA ASN A 260 3.00 -5.31 21.18
C ASN A 260 2.45 -4.61 19.92
N LEU A 261 2.75 -3.33 19.81
CA LEU A 261 2.49 -2.49 18.64
C LEU A 261 3.82 -2.13 17.97
N TYR A 262 3.92 -2.40 16.67
CA TYR A 262 5.05 -2.01 15.83
C TYR A 262 4.56 -1.00 14.79
N THR A 263 4.87 0.29 15.01
CA THR A 263 4.38 1.39 14.18
C THR A 263 5.44 2.47 13.99
N PRO A 264 5.43 3.22 12.85
CA PRO A 264 6.35 4.33 12.63
C PRO A 264 6.29 5.41 13.72
N ASN A 265 5.11 5.65 14.30
CA ASN A 265 4.96 6.59 15.41
C ASN A 265 5.36 5.94 16.75
N GLY A 266 6.66 5.88 17.02
CA GLY A 266 7.19 5.29 18.26
C GLY A 266 6.81 6.05 19.55
N SER A 267 6.28 7.30 19.45
CA SER A 267 5.85 8.09 20.61
C SER A 267 4.40 7.82 21.05
N LEU A 268 3.62 7.08 20.23
CA LEU A 268 2.23 6.76 20.54
C LEU A 268 2.15 5.88 21.80
N LYS A 269 1.35 6.31 22.77
CA LYS A 269 1.09 5.59 24.02
C LYS A 269 -0.36 5.10 24.04
N ILE A 270 -0.54 3.83 24.33
CA ILE A 270 -1.85 3.19 24.53
C ILE A 270 -1.72 2.33 25.80
N ASP A 271 -2.61 2.54 26.78
CA ASP A 271 -2.56 1.82 28.04
C ASP A 271 -2.66 0.31 27.84
N GLY A 272 -1.77 -0.45 28.49
CA GLY A 272 -1.69 -1.90 28.36
C GLY A 272 -1.09 -2.42 27.05
N VAL A 273 -0.59 -1.51 26.16
CA VAL A 273 0.07 -1.85 24.89
C VAL A 273 1.50 -1.34 24.89
N MET A 274 2.44 -2.20 24.54
CA MET A 274 3.85 -1.85 24.40
C MET A 274 4.16 -1.43 22.97
N ASN A 275 4.38 -0.14 22.74
CA ASN A 275 4.83 0.35 21.45
C ASN A 275 6.35 0.13 21.29
N LYS A 276 6.72 -0.71 20.34
CA LYS A 276 8.11 -1.11 20.02
C LYS A 276 8.76 -0.21 18.95
N GLY A 277 8.00 0.73 18.37
CA GLY A 277 8.47 1.54 17.25
C GLY A 277 8.43 0.83 15.91
N PRO A 278 9.08 1.40 14.88
CA PRO A 278 9.14 0.79 13.55
C PRO A 278 10.02 -0.45 13.52
N ILE A 279 9.73 -1.35 12.58
CA ILE A 279 10.55 -2.52 12.30
C ILE A 279 10.81 -2.61 10.79
N ASP A 280 11.93 -3.25 10.45
CA ASP A 280 12.30 -3.50 9.05
C ASP A 280 11.50 -4.64 8.45
N TYR A 281 11.03 -4.42 7.21
CA TYR A 281 10.21 -5.41 6.49
C TYR A 281 10.97 -6.70 6.18
N TYR A 282 12.22 -6.57 5.73
CA TYR A 282 13.01 -7.72 5.31
C TYR A 282 13.65 -8.46 6.48
N ASN A 283 14.17 -7.73 7.45
CA ASN A 283 15.05 -8.27 8.48
C ASN A 283 14.37 -8.53 9.83
N GLU A 284 13.22 -7.92 10.10
CA GLU A 284 12.60 -7.99 11.43
C GLU A 284 11.14 -8.48 11.41
N MET A 285 10.32 -8.02 10.45
CA MET A 285 8.89 -8.35 10.42
C MET A 285 8.60 -9.85 10.43
N PRO A 286 9.33 -10.72 9.69
CA PRO A 286 9.12 -12.16 9.76
C PRO A 286 9.31 -12.75 11.17
N TYR A 287 10.30 -12.25 11.92
CA TYR A 287 10.51 -12.70 13.29
C TYR A 287 9.38 -12.27 14.24
N VAL A 288 8.84 -11.04 14.07
CA VAL A 288 7.68 -10.61 14.85
C VAL A 288 6.51 -11.55 14.63
N PHE A 289 6.21 -11.86 13.37
CA PHE A 289 5.08 -12.73 13.03
C PHE A 289 5.27 -14.16 13.56
N ASN A 290 6.46 -14.70 13.44
CA ASN A 290 6.78 -16.04 13.94
C ASN A 290 6.76 -16.14 15.47
N ASN A 291 7.11 -15.07 16.20
CA ASN A 291 7.20 -15.07 17.65
C ASN A 291 5.96 -14.48 18.36
N SER A 292 4.89 -14.22 17.62
CA SER A 292 3.61 -13.76 18.16
C SER A 292 2.56 -14.86 18.12
N ARG A 293 1.80 -15.05 19.20
CA ARG A 293 0.73 -16.06 19.27
C ARG A 293 -0.47 -15.65 18.41
N ILE A 294 -0.77 -14.35 18.38
CA ILE A 294 -1.85 -13.75 17.58
C ILE A 294 -1.29 -12.53 16.87
N ASN A 295 -1.41 -12.51 15.55
CA ASN A 295 -1.04 -11.39 14.72
C ASN A 295 -2.30 -10.71 14.16
N LEU A 296 -2.48 -9.43 14.46
CA LEU A 296 -3.63 -8.68 14.00
C LEU A 296 -3.45 -8.20 12.56
N ASN A 297 -4.51 -8.32 11.78
CA ASN A 297 -4.60 -7.72 10.46
C ASN A 297 -5.79 -6.76 10.37
N ILE A 298 -5.52 -5.45 10.51
CA ILE A 298 -6.52 -4.39 10.42
C ILE A 298 -6.28 -3.66 9.11
N THR A 299 -7.04 -4.08 8.07
CA THR A 299 -6.87 -3.62 6.69
C THR A 299 -7.56 -2.29 6.45
N LEU A 300 -6.97 -1.43 5.62
CA LEU A 300 -7.58 -0.20 5.14
C LEU A 300 -8.87 -0.53 4.35
N ARG A 301 -9.98 0.16 4.65
CA ARG A 301 -11.30 -0.13 4.06
C ARG A 301 -11.41 0.15 2.56
N SER A 302 -10.54 1.01 2.03
CA SER A 302 -10.44 1.22 0.57
C SER A 302 -9.92 -0.01 -0.19
N ILE A 303 -9.28 -0.98 0.50
CA ILE A 303 -8.99 -2.31 -0.05
C ILE A 303 -10.27 -3.14 0.04
N LYS A 304 -10.99 -3.25 -1.08
CA LYS A 304 -12.35 -3.83 -1.12
C LYS A 304 -12.34 -5.36 -1.05
N SER A 305 -11.40 -6.02 -1.74
CA SER A 305 -11.33 -7.48 -1.84
C SER A 305 -9.90 -8.03 -1.91
N GLY A 306 -8.89 -7.15 -1.91
CA GLY A 306 -7.49 -7.53 -1.95
C GLY A 306 -7.03 -8.13 -0.61
N ILE A 307 -6.21 -9.17 -0.67
CA ILE A 307 -5.52 -9.69 0.50
C ILE A 307 -4.25 -8.86 0.68
N PRO A 308 -4.11 -8.08 1.78
CA PRO A 308 -2.93 -7.25 1.99
C PRO A 308 -1.67 -8.10 2.24
N LEU A 309 -0.52 -7.59 1.86
CA LEU A 309 0.76 -8.30 1.98
C LEU A 309 1.01 -8.86 3.39
N ARG A 310 0.61 -8.12 4.43
CA ARG A 310 0.72 -8.57 5.81
C ARG A 310 0.04 -9.94 6.01
N ALA A 311 -1.17 -10.12 5.49
CA ALA A 311 -1.87 -11.40 5.59
C ALA A 311 -1.13 -12.51 4.83
N CYS A 312 -0.55 -12.21 3.66
CA CYS A 312 0.28 -13.17 2.93
C CYS A 312 1.51 -13.60 3.74
N LEU A 313 2.19 -12.64 4.40
CA LEU A 313 3.33 -12.92 5.27
C LEU A 313 2.94 -13.75 6.49
N LEU A 314 1.80 -13.44 7.11
CA LEU A 314 1.28 -14.19 8.26
C LEU A 314 0.99 -15.65 7.92
N TYR A 315 0.43 -15.89 6.74
CA TYR A 315 0.04 -17.24 6.30
C TYR A 315 1.25 -18.13 5.96
N THR A 316 2.36 -17.53 5.57
CA THR A 316 3.58 -18.25 5.18
C THR A 316 4.62 -18.34 6.28
N SER A 317 4.42 -17.62 7.40
CA SER A 317 5.29 -17.73 8.58
C SER A 317 4.83 -18.94 9.40
N PRO A 318 5.71 -19.94 9.68
CA PRO A 318 5.33 -21.07 10.54
C PRO A 318 4.87 -20.56 11.91
N SER A 319 3.66 -20.97 12.30
CA SER A 319 3.13 -20.63 13.63
C SER A 319 3.83 -21.43 14.72
N PRO A 320 4.05 -20.87 15.92
CA PRO A 320 4.56 -21.64 17.06
C PRO A 320 3.69 -22.86 17.43
N ARG A 321 2.48 -22.98 16.86
CA ARG A 321 1.57 -24.13 17.06
C ARG A 321 1.75 -25.25 16.05
N ASP A 322 2.56 -25.04 15.02
CA ASP A 322 2.81 -26.05 13.97
C ASP A 322 4.05 -26.91 14.30
N SER A 323 4.63 -26.74 15.48
CA SER A 323 5.78 -27.49 16.00
C SER A 323 5.39 -28.41 17.16
#